data_1f640b0cc0608251c120d1c33170e851
#
_entry.id   1f640b0cc0608251c120d1c33170e851
#
_cell.length_a   1.000
_cell.length_b   1.000
_cell.length_c   1.000
_cell.angle_alpha   90.00
_cell.angle_beta   90.00
_cell.angle_gamma   90.00
#
_symmetry.space_group_name_H-M   'P 1'
#
loop_
_entity.id
_entity.type
_entity.pdbx_description
1 polymer ?
#
loop_
_entity_poly.entity_id
_entity_poly.type
_entity_poly.pdbx_seq_one_letter_code
_entity_poly.pdbx_strand_id
1 'polypeptide(L)'
;MRRYAAFVIPALGLAAVLIGFLVFSLGDHLVYYRTPTEVQDLTVDAGARVRLGGQVAPGVEEGAGVVRFTVTDGHTEVTVEHTGTPQQLFRPGIGVVVEGTWDGTVFRSDTMIIKHDEQYRTEDGGVYVPGVPPTVP
;
A
#
# COMPACT_ATOMS: atom_id res chain seq x y z
N MET A 1 17.31 -21.67 46.06
CA MET A 1 16.87 -20.63 45.13
C MET A 1 17.98 -20.00 44.30
N ARG A 2 19.19 -19.98 44.79
CA ARG A 2 20.34 -19.46 44.03
C ARG A 2 20.69 -20.27 42.78
N ARG A 3 20.34 -21.56 42.74
CA ARG A 3 20.63 -22.43 41.60
C ARG A 3 19.80 -22.12 40.37
N TYR A 4 18.57 -21.63 40.54
CA TYR A 4 17.68 -21.31 39.44
C TYR A 4 18.01 -19.93 38.86
N ALA A 5 18.49 -18.98 39.67
CA ALA A 5 18.87 -17.67 39.20
C ALA A 5 20.02 -17.72 38.18
N ALA A 6 20.95 -18.66 38.33
CA ALA A 6 22.06 -18.85 37.41
C ALA A 6 21.62 -19.28 36.00
N PHE A 7 20.44 -19.87 35.84
CA PHE A 7 19.86 -20.27 34.56
C PHE A 7 18.79 -19.28 34.08
N VAL A 8 18.07 -18.64 35.00
CA VAL A 8 16.98 -17.73 34.69
C VAL A 8 17.49 -16.39 34.11
N ILE A 9 18.57 -15.87 34.68
CA ILE A 9 19.13 -14.59 34.23
C ILE A 9 19.64 -14.66 32.79
N PRO A 10 20.46 -15.63 32.37
CA PRO A 10 20.87 -15.73 30.96
C PRO A 10 19.70 -16.11 30.03
N ALA A 11 18.73 -16.88 30.50
CA ALA A 11 17.53 -17.21 29.72
C ALA A 11 16.67 -15.97 29.45
N LEU A 12 16.49 -15.10 30.46
CA LEU A 12 15.78 -13.83 30.30
C LEU A 12 16.54 -12.89 29.35
N GLY A 13 17.85 -12.84 29.45
CA GLY A 13 18.69 -12.02 28.55
C GLY A 13 18.57 -12.48 27.11
N LEU A 14 18.62 -13.81 26.87
CA LEU A 14 18.45 -14.38 25.54
C LEU A 14 17.05 -14.10 25.00
N ALA A 15 16.01 -14.26 25.81
CA ALA A 15 14.65 -13.97 25.43
C ALA A 15 14.47 -12.48 25.05
N ALA A 16 15.06 -11.57 25.81
CA ALA A 16 15.01 -10.14 25.51
C ALA A 16 15.70 -9.80 24.19
N VAL A 17 16.84 -10.41 23.90
CA VAL A 17 17.56 -10.23 22.62
C VAL A 17 16.73 -10.77 21.45
N LEU A 18 16.14 -11.96 21.61
CA LEU A 18 15.28 -12.54 20.56
C LEU A 18 14.04 -11.70 20.29
N ILE A 19 13.38 -11.20 21.32
CA ILE A 19 12.22 -10.34 21.20
C ILE A 19 12.61 -9.01 20.52
N GLY A 20 13.72 -8.41 20.94
CA GLY A 20 14.24 -7.19 20.33
C GLY A 20 14.59 -7.38 18.85
N PHE A 21 15.21 -8.50 18.51
CA PHE A 21 15.52 -8.84 17.12
C PHE A 21 14.26 -9.04 16.28
N LEU A 22 13.25 -9.74 16.83
CA LEU A 22 11.97 -9.95 16.16
C LEU A 22 11.26 -8.61 15.91
N VAL A 23 11.18 -7.76 16.92
CA VAL A 23 10.52 -6.44 16.79
C VAL A 23 11.24 -5.58 15.76
N PHE A 24 12.57 -5.57 15.77
CA PHE A 24 13.38 -4.83 14.81
C PHE A 24 13.18 -5.38 13.38
N SER A 25 13.21 -6.70 13.24
CA SER A 25 13.04 -7.37 11.94
C SER A 25 11.64 -7.15 11.35
N LEU A 26 10.60 -7.20 12.19
CA LEU A 26 9.23 -6.94 11.76
C LEU A 26 9.01 -5.48 11.40
N GLY A 27 9.66 -4.56 12.11
CA GLY A 27 9.54 -3.12 11.86
C GLY A 27 9.99 -2.72 10.45
N ASP A 28 11.04 -3.35 9.94
CA ASP A 28 11.57 -3.06 8.60
C ASP A 28 10.68 -3.62 7.47
N HIS A 29 9.83 -4.58 7.77
CA HIS A 29 8.96 -5.21 6.78
C HIS A 29 7.52 -4.70 6.81
N LEU A 30 7.16 -3.90 7.79
CA LEU A 30 5.82 -3.34 7.89
C LEU A 30 5.72 -2.09 7.02
N VAL A 31 5.18 -2.27 5.82
CA VAL A 31 4.84 -1.15 4.95
C VAL A 31 3.38 -0.78 5.22
N TYR A 32 3.18 0.41 5.75
CA TYR A 32 1.84 0.87 6.10
C TYR A 32 1.03 1.24 4.87
N TYR A 33 -0.22 0.85 4.89
CA TYR A 33 -1.19 1.17 3.86
C TYR A 33 -1.82 2.53 4.14
N ARG A 34 -1.77 3.45 3.15
CA ARG A 34 -2.29 4.80 3.30
C ARG A 34 -3.19 5.16 2.12
N THR A 35 -4.21 5.99 2.41
CA THR A 35 -5.02 6.62 1.38
C THR A 35 -4.38 7.94 0.94
N PRO A 36 -4.75 8.51 -0.22
CA PRO A 36 -4.28 9.84 -0.63
C PRO A 36 -4.52 10.92 0.43
N THR A 37 -5.67 10.91 1.10
CA THR A 37 -5.96 11.85 2.18
C THR A 37 -4.99 11.69 3.34
N GLU A 38 -4.71 10.45 3.75
CA GLU A 38 -3.77 10.17 4.84
C GLU A 38 -2.34 10.56 4.49
N VAL A 39 -1.92 10.35 3.25
CA VAL A 39 -0.57 10.72 2.80
C VAL A 39 -0.37 12.24 2.84
N GLN A 40 -1.37 13.02 2.47
CA GLN A 40 -1.27 14.48 2.51
C GLN A 40 -1.42 15.05 3.91
N ASP A 41 -2.29 14.48 4.74
CA ASP A 41 -2.55 14.97 6.10
C ASP A 41 -1.47 14.58 7.10
N LEU A 42 -0.83 13.44 6.86
CA LEU A 42 0.25 12.99 7.71
C LEU A 42 1.58 13.57 7.25
N THR A 43 2.32 14.15 8.19
CA THR A 43 3.75 14.32 8.00
C THR A 43 4.39 12.94 7.96
N VAL A 44 4.25 12.26 6.82
CA VAL A 44 4.98 11.04 6.58
C VAL A 44 6.45 11.42 6.51
N ASP A 45 7.29 10.77 7.29
CA ASP A 45 8.73 11.01 7.23
C ASP A 45 9.22 10.84 5.80
N ALA A 46 9.89 11.86 5.29
CA ALA A 46 10.45 11.83 3.94
C ALA A 46 11.37 10.62 3.79
N GLY A 47 11.09 9.79 2.79
CA GLY A 47 11.83 8.57 2.55
C GLY A 47 11.26 7.30 3.18
N ALA A 48 10.24 7.38 4.02
CA ALA A 48 9.56 6.20 4.55
C ALA A 48 8.75 5.52 3.43
N ARG A 49 8.90 4.22 3.29
CA ARG A 49 8.11 3.46 2.31
C ARG A 49 6.70 3.24 2.83
N VAL A 50 5.73 3.60 2.02
CA VAL A 50 4.31 3.40 2.31
C VAL A 50 3.61 2.84 1.07
N ARG A 51 2.48 2.21 1.27
CA ARG A 51 1.60 1.76 0.19
C ARG A 51 0.46 2.74 0.05
N LEU A 52 0.36 3.33 -1.12
CA LEU A 52 -0.72 4.25 -1.47
C LEU A 52 -1.78 3.49 -2.25
N GLY A 53 -2.98 3.42 -1.71
CA GLY A 53 -4.12 2.77 -2.36
C GLY A 53 -5.20 3.76 -2.74
N GLY A 54 -5.79 3.57 -3.90
CA GLY A 54 -6.87 4.41 -4.40
C GLY A 54 -7.24 4.03 -5.83
N GLN A 55 -7.94 4.91 -6.50
CA GLN A 55 -8.33 4.74 -7.90
C GLN A 55 -7.51 5.66 -8.80
N VAL A 56 -7.20 5.18 -9.99
CA VAL A 56 -6.50 5.98 -11.01
C VAL A 56 -7.47 6.99 -11.60
N ALA A 57 -7.13 8.27 -11.49
CA ALA A 57 -7.90 9.36 -12.10
C ALA A 57 -7.58 9.45 -13.60
N PRO A 58 -8.47 10.06 -14.42
CA PRO A 58 -8.16 10.34 -15.83
C PRO A 58 -6.93 11.23 -15.98
N GLY A 59 -6.21 11.08 -17.09
CA GLY A 59 -5.05 11.91 -17.39
C GLY A 59 -3.71 11.23 -17.17
N VAL A 60 -3.62 9.95 -17.48
CA VAL A 60 -2.38 9.17 -17.39
C VAL A 60 -1.42 9.62 -18.48
N GLU A 61 -0.17 9.94 -18.08
CA GLU A 61 0.91 10.30 -18.98
C GLU A 61 2.01 9.25 -18.93
N GLU A 62 2.38 8.72 -20.08
CA GLU A 62 3.48 7.76 -20.21
C GLU A 62 4.66 8.40 -20.92
N GLY A 63 5.85 8.21 -20.40
CA GLY A 63 7.06 8.70 -21.05
C GLY A 63 8.34 8.09 -20.45
N ALA A 64 9.30 7.77 -21.29
CA ALA A 64 10.69 7.40 -20.93
C ALA A 64 10.84 6.46 -19.71
N GLY A 65 10.02 5.42 -19.63
CA GLY A 65 10.08 4.45 -18.52
C GLY A 65 9.44 4.92 -17.22
N VAL A 66 8.77 6.06 -17.24
CA VAL A 66 8.03 6.60 -16.09
C VAL A 66 6.58 6.83 -16.49
N VAL A 67 5.67 6.39 -15.66
CA VAL A 67 4.23 6.65 -15.83
C VAL A 67 3.78 7.63 -14.75
N ARG A 68 3.26 8.76 -15.17
CA ARG A 68 2.69 9.76 -14.26
C ARG A 68 1.18 9.67 -14.28
N PHE A 69 0.59 9.51 -13.13
CA PHE A 69 -0.87 9.43 -12.98
C PHE A 69 -1.27 9.96 -11.60
N THR A 70 -2.55 10.19 -11.44
CA THR A 70 -3.11 10.66 -10.18
C THR A 70 -3.91 9.53 -9.54
N VAL A 71 -3.71 9.34 -8.25
CA VAL A 71 -4.48 8.40 -7.43
C VAL A 71 -5.41 9.21 -6.52
N THR A 72 -6.67 8.83 -6.50
CA THR A 72 -7.69 9.52 -5.71
C THR A 72 -8.44 8.55 -4.82
N ASP A 73 -8.87 9.02 -3.65
CA ASP A 73 -9.80 8.31 -2.76
C ASP A 73 -11.24 8.89 -2.83
N GLY A 74 -11.47 9.79 -3.77
CA GLY A 74 -12.73 10.53 -3.89
C GLY A 74 -12.74 11.87 -3.16
N HIS A 75 -11.75 12.14 -2.30
CA HIS A 75 -11.61 13.39 -1.54
C HIS A 75 -10.31 14.12 -1.86
N THR A 76 -9.23 13.39 -1.99
CA THR A 76 -7.89 13.92 -2.17
C THR A 76 -7.22 13.23 -3.36
N GLU A 77 -6.43 13.99 -4.10
CA GLU A 77 -5.67 13.48 -5.24
C GLU A 77 -4.17 13.59 -4.95
N VAL A 78 -3.45 12.53 -5.27
CA VAL A 78 -1.98 12.47 -5.14
C VAL A 78 -1.40 12.11 -6.50
N THR A 79 -0.45 12.92 -6.96
CA THR A 79 0.29 12.60 -8.18
C THR A 79 1.32 11.53 -7.90
N VAL A 80 1.33 10.49 -8.73
CA VAL A 80 2.25 9.36 -8.62
C VAL A 80 3.15 9.33 -9.85
N GLU A 81 4.45 9.21 -9.61
CA GLU A 81 5.44 8.88 -10.64
C GLU A 81 5.90 7.44 -10.42
N HIS A 82 5.46 6.55 -11.28
CA HIS A 82 5.82 5.14 -11.21
C HIS A 82 6.94 4.86 -12.20
N THR A 83 8.05 4.31 -11.69
CA THR A 83 9.17 3.87 -12.52
C THR A 83 8.96 2.41 -12.91
N GLY A 84 8.98 2.13 -14.19
CA GLY A 84 8.80 0.80 -14.74
C GLY A 84 7.62 0.72 -15.69
N THR A 85 7.41 -0.47 -16.24
CA THR A 85 6.30 -0.74 -17.15
C THR A 85 5.01 -0.97 -16.37
N PRO A 86 3.92 -0.24 -16.67
CA PRO A 86 2.66 -0.49 -15.99
C PRO A 86 2.11 -1.87 -16.36
N GLN A 87 1.33 -2.45 -15.46
CA GLN A 87 0.67 -3.71 -15.72
C GLN A 87 -0.39 -3.56 -16.82
N GLN A 88 -0.68 -4.65 -17.52
CA GLN A 88 -1.61 -4.64 -18.67
C GLN A 88 -3.01 -4.11 -18.32
N LEU A 89 -3.45 -4.30 -17.09
CA LEU A 89 -4.77 -3.86 -16.64
C LEU A 89 -4.80 -2.40 -16.17
N PHE A 90 -3.68 -1.71 -16.23
CA PHE A 90 -3.58 -0.32 -15.79
C PHE A 90 -4.39 0.60 -16.72
N ARG A 91 -5.36 1.28 -16.16
CA ARG A 91 -6.23 2.23 -16.87
C ARG A 91 -6.91 3.19 -15.90
N PRO A 92 -7.39 4.35 -16.35
CA PRO A 92 -8.19 5.23 -15.49
C PRO A 92 -9.42 4.52 -14.92
N GLY A 93 -9.73 4.80 -13.67
CA GLY A 93 -10.87 4.22 -12.96
C GLY A 93 -10.59 2.90 -12.24
N ILE A 94 -9.43 2.29 -12.47
CA ILE A 94 -9.09 1.04 -11.79
C ILE A 94 -8.52 1.29 -10.40
N GLY A 95 -8.78 0.37 -9.47
CA GLY A 95 -8.15 0.37 -8.15
C GLY A 95 -6.69 -0.06 -8.25
N VAL A 96 -5.80 0.68 -7.62
CA VAL A 96 -4.37 0.44 -7.66
C VAL A 96 -3.76 0.63 -6.28
N VAL A 97 -2.74 -0.16 -5.99
CA VAL A 97 -1.87 0.04 -4.83
C VAL A 97 -0.45 0.23 -5.33
N VAL A 98 0.15 1.34 -5.01
CA VAL A 98 1.53 1.63 -5.36
C VAL A 98 2.37 1.72 -4.09
N GLU A 99 3.55 1.16 -4.14
CA GLU A 99 4.50 1.19 -3.03
C GLU A 99 5.68 2.07 -3.41
N GLY A 100 6.03 2.96 -2.52
CA GLY A 100 7.13 3.88 -2.73
C GLY A 100 7.26 4.90 -1.61
N THR A 101 7.76 6.07 -1.94
CA THR A 101 8.04 7.14 -0.97
C THR A 101 7.31 8.42 -1.34
N TRP A 102 6.90 9.16 -0.31
CA TRP A 102 6.27 10.48 -0.44
C TRP A 102 7.29 11.56 -0.16
N ASP A 103 7.46 12.50 -1.10
CA ASP A 103 8.40 13.61 -0.95
C ASP A 103 7.74 14.93 -0.49
N GLY A 104 6.45 14.90 -0.22
CA GLY A 104 5.65 16.07 0.12
C GLY A 104 4.87 16.65 -1.05
N THR A 105 5.20 16.30 -2.28
CA THR A 105 4.55 16.81 -3.50
C THR A 105 4.13 15.69 -4.43
N VAL A 106 5.00 14.71 -4.64
CA VAL A 106 4.79 13.59 -5.57
C VAL A 106 5.11 12.28 -4.85
N PHE A 107 4.29 11.27 -5.10
CA PHE A 107 4.54 9.91 -4.62
C PHE A 107 5.36 9.17 -5.68
N ARG A 108 6.58 8.79 -5.32
CA ARG A 108 7.47 8.05 -6.21
C ARG A 108 7.36 6.57 -5.94
N SER A 109 6.86 5.83 -6.92
CA SER A 109 6.58 4.41 -6.81
C SER A 109 7.52 3.60 -7.70
N ASP A 110 7.91 2.44 -7.20
CA ASP A 110 8.65 1.43 -7.96
C ASP A 110 7.89 0.10 -8.05
N THR A 111 6.81 -0.04 -7.30
CA THR A 111 5.99 -1.26 -7.26
C THR A 111 4.52 -0.89 -7.41
N MET A 112 3.85 -1.59 -8.30
CA MET A 112 2.43 -1.36 -8.57
C MET A 112 1.68 -2.69 -8.50
N ILE A 113 0.58 -2.69 -7.77
CA ILE A 113 -0.34 -3.82 -7.70
C ILE A 113 -1.70 -3.31 -8.17
N ILE A 114 -2.22 -3.89 -9.22
CA ILE A 114 -3.55 -3.58 -9.69
C ILE A 114 -4.52 -4.50 -8.97
N LYS A 115 -5.48 -3.91 -8.27
CA LYS A 115 -6.56 -4.69 -7.68
C LYS A 115 -7.41 -5.23 -8.81
N HIS A 116 -7.53 -6.55 -8.86
CA HIS A 116 -8.48 -7.17 -9.76
C HIS A 116 -9.85 -6.57 -9.48
N ASP A 117 -10.47 -6.10 -10.54
CA ASP A 117 -11.86 -5.70 -10.49
C ASP A 117 -12.65 -6.92 -10.03
N GLU A 118 -13.07 -6.93 -8.78
CA GLU A 118 -13.93 -7.97 -8.22
C GLU A 118 -15.36 -7.83 -8.78
N GLN A 119 -15.46 -7.56 -10.07
CA GLN A 119 -16.73 -7.54 -10.75
C GLN A 119 -17.05 -8.98 -11.17
N TYR A 120 -17.70 -9.69 -10.29
CA TYR A 120 -18.33 -10.93 -10.66
C TYR A 120 -19.50 -10.60 -11.58
N ARG A 121 -19.45 -11.10 -12.80
CA ARG A 121 -20.65 -11.17 -13.61
C ARG A 121 -21.57 -12.17 -12.96
N THR A 122 -22.68 -11.71 -12.43
CA THR A 122 -23.77 -12.59 -12.02
C THR A 122 -24.29 -13.33 -13.26
N GLU A 123 -24.89 -14.48 -13.06
CA GLU A 123 -25.43 -15.31 -14.16
C GLU A 123 -26.40 -14.55 -15.07
N ASP A 124 -26.98 -13.46 -14.59
CA ASP A 124 -27.90 -12.59 -15.32
C ASP A 124 -27.18 -11.50 -16.15
N GLY A 125 -25.85 -11.52 -16.21
CA GLY A 125 -25.09 -10.51 -16.94
C GLY A 125 -24.88 -9.20 -16.19
N GLY A 126 -25.33 -9.10 -14.96
CA GLY A 126 -25.10 -7.94 -14.09
C GLY A 126 -23.70 -7.95 -13.50
N VAL A 127 -23.19 -6.77 -13.17
CA VAL A 127 -21.90 -6.64 -12.50
C VAL A 127 -22.14 -6.58 -11.00
N TYR A 128 -21.55 -7.52 -10.26
CA TYR A 128 -21.58 -7.50 -8.81
C TYR A 128 -20.51 -6.55 -8.27
N VAL A 129 -20.94 -5.54 -7.52
CA VAL A 129 -20.03 -4.63 -6.81
C VAL A 129 -20.13 -4.95 -5.32
N PRO A 130 -19.01 -5.33 -4.66
CA PRO A 130 -19.05 -5.60 -3.22
C PRO A 130 -19.54 -4.37 -2.45
N GLY A 131 -20.47 -4.58 -1.53
CA GLY A 131 -21.04 -3.52 -0.72
C GLY A 131 -22.27 -2.82 -1.32
N VAL A 132 -22.63 -3.13 -2.56
CA VAL A 132 -23.87 -2.65 -3.19
C VAL A 132 -24.81 -3.83 -3.39
N PRO A 133 -26.04 -3.78 -2.89
CA PRO A 133 -26.98 -4.88 -3.14
C PRO A 133 -27.21 -5.02 -4.64
N PRO A 134 -27.33 -6.27 -5.16
CA PRO A 134 -27.57 -6.47 -6.56
C PRO A 134 -28.87 -5.77 -6.97
N THR A 135 -28.78 -4.86 -7.92
CA THR A 135 -29.94 -4.27 -8.55
C THR A 135 -30.61 -5.37 -9.38
N VAL A 136 -31.69 -5.87 -8.85
CA VAL A 136 -32.54 -6.78 -9.61
C VAL A 136 -33.24 -5.94 -10.68
N PRO A 137 -33.15 -6.30 -11.96
CA PRO A 137 -33.90 -5.59 -12.99
C PRO A 137 -35.40 -5.72 -12.82
#